data_6f1f95c50bb27fb1860f2521b53c27ce
#
_entry.id   6f1f95c50bb27fb1860f2521b53c27ce
#
_cell.length_a   1.000
_cell.length_b   1.000
_cell.length_c   1.000
_cell.angle_alpha   90.00
_cell.angle_beta   90.00
_cell.angle_gamma   90.00
#
_symmetry.space_group_name_H-M   'P 1'
#
loop_
_entity.id
_entity.type
_entity.pdbx_description
1 polymer ?
#
loop_
_entity_poly.entity_id
_entity_poly.type
_entity_poly.pdbx_seq_one_letter_code
_entity_poly.pdbx_strand_id
1 'polypeptide(L)'
;ISKGEMEWSVVDYFGNASDKALIDENGLLTVKKAGQFKVIGNLKGKPEIQDTLVFKATSSSILVDELNDLENGVALSYQDIIKVDNSANFNGDKTVKRSDSNANGKPGIITYQANNIYDFEFSAYSLNNNLDKSGNFVVEVSQNGDSWSPVECEFIQGSKLSSGWYPYTIKNKAEIKDDGYQYLRVTITSKSGYKTYDPQYAGGSIYYDYQGASQIDIQSHNEFIVKGQELQFKAEVLPSIASQEVSWKVLSLEGKPTELATISPDGILTAKAKGEVVVVATAKDT
;
A
#
# COMPACT_ATOMS: atom_id res chain seq x y z
N ILE A 1 -35.35 -18.55 -7.76
CA ILE A 1 -35.17 -17.69 -8.95
C ILE A 1 -33.92 -18.19 -9.66
N SER A 2 -34.04 -18.61 -10.92
CA SER A 2 -32.91 -19.04 -11.72
C SER A 2 -32.09 -17.81 -12.15
N LYS A 3 -30.73 -17.95 -12.31
CA LYS A 3 -29.83 -16.84 -12.71
C LYS A 3 -30.25 -16.13 -14.01
N GLY A 4 -31.02 -16.80 -14.89
CA GLY A 4 -31.50 -16.23 -16.15
C GLY A 4 -32.77 -15.36 -16.04
N GLU A 5 -33.31 -15.17 -14.83
CA GLU A 5 -34.51 -14.36 -14.60
C GLU A 5 -34.20 -12.97 -14.03
N MET A 6 -32.93 -12.64 -13.81
CA MET A 6 -32.50 -11.33 -13.30
C MET A 6 -31.88 -10.50 -14.42
N GLU A 7 -32.20 -9.21 -14.40
CA GLU A 7 -31.52 -8.18 -15.18
C GLU A 7 -30.73 -7.31 -14.23
N TRP A 8 -29.44 -7.14 -14.53
CA TRP A 8 -28.50 -6.41 -13.69
C TRP A 8 -28.11 -5.10 -14.33
N SER A 9 -28.02 -4.06 -13.51
CA SER A 9 -27.45 -2.78 -13.92
C SER A 9 -26.61 -2.17 -12.80
N VAL A 10 -25.65 -1.34 -13.19
CA VAL A 10 -24.85 -0.55 -12.26
C VAL A 10 -24.89 0.92 -12.68
N VAL A 11 -25.12 1.80 -11.72
CA VAL A 11 -25.18 3.24 -11.90
C VAL A 11 -24.29 3.92 -10.84
N ASP A 12 -24.00 5.20 -11.02
CA ASP A 12 -23.36 6.00 -9.97
C ASP A 12 -24.29 6.14 -8.74
N TYR A 13 -23.77 6.73 -7.66
CA TYR A 13 -24.56 6.93 -6.44
C TYR A 13 -25.84 7.75 -6.67
N PHE A 14 -25.86 8.63 -7.66
CA PHE A 14 -27.00 9.50 -7.98
C PHE A 14 -27.99 8.86 -8.96
N GLY A 15 -27.66 7.68 -9.52
CA GLY A 15 -28.52 6.95 -10.44
C GLY A 15 -28.22 7.20 -11.91
N ASN A 16 -27.13 7.87 -12.26
CA ASN A 16 -26.72 8.11 -13.64
C ASN A 16 -25.86 6.95 -14.17
N ALA A 17 -25.87 6.77 -15.50
CA ALA A 17 -24.96 5.82 -16.13
C ALA A 17 -23.50 6.15 -15.80
N SER A 18 -22.71 5.12 -15.50
CA SER A 18 -21.32 5.28 -15.12
C SER A 18 -20.42 4.32 -15.90
N ASP A 19 -19.31 4.82 -16.42
CA ASP A 19 -18.24 4.04 -17.05
C ASP A 19 -17.24 3.45 -16.07
N LYS A 20 -17.41 3.79 -14.77
CA LYS A 20 -16.47 3.39 -13.69
C LYS A 20 -16.68 1.96 -13.20
N ALA A 21 -17.80 1.36 -13.48
CA ALA A 21 -18.12 -0.02 -13.14
C ALA A 21 -19.01 -0.66 -14.21
N LEU A 22 -18.91 -1.98 -14.37
CA LEU A 22 -19.72 -2.78 -15.27
C LEU A 22 -20.26 -3.99 -14.49
N ILE A 23 -21.44 -4.45 -14.88
CA ILE A 23 -22.01 -5.69 -14.37
C ILE A 23 -22.47 -6.56 -15.56
N ASP A 24 -22.16 -7.84 -15.52
CA ASP A 24 -22.55 -8.77 -16.58
C ASP A 24 -23.94 -9.38 -16.33
N GLU A 25 -24.43 -10.17 -17.30
CA GLU A 25 -25.71 -10.87 -17.21
C GLU A 25 -25.80 -11.88 -16.07
N ASN A 26 -24.66 -12.33 -15.54
CA ASN A 26 -24.58 -13.26 -14.42
C ASN A 26 -24.51 -12.55 -13.05
N GLY A 27 -24.50 -11.21 -13.05
CA GLY A 27 -24.37 -10.40 -11.85
C GLY A 27 -22.91 -10.26 -11.36
N LEU A 28 -21.90 -10.55 -12.21
CA LEU A 28 -20.50 -10.30 -11.89
C LEU A 28 -20.18 -8.83 -12.10
N LEU A 29 -19.88 -8.15 -11.01
CA LEU A 29 -19.48 -6.74 -11.01
C LEU A 29 -17.98 -6.61 -11.27
N THR A 30 -17.61 -5.78 -12.24
CA THR A 30 -16.23 -5.36 -12.51
C THR A 30 -16.12 -3.87 -12.27
N VAL A 31 -15.31 -3.48 -11.29
CA VAL A 31 -15.01 -2.07 -10.99
C VAL A 31 -13.76 -1.64 -11.73
N LYS A 32 -13.84 -0.51 -12.44
CA LYS A 32 -12.74 0.07 -13.21
C LYS A 32 -12.12 1.29 -12.53
N LYS A 33 -12.90 2.02 -11.73
CA LYS A 33 -12.48 3.22 -11.01
C LYS A 33 -13.18 3.29 -9.65
N ALA A 34 -12.50 3.89 -8.69
CA ALA A 34 -13.09 4.17 -7.38
C ALA A 34 -14.35 5.03 -7.47
N GLY A 35 -15.25 4.85 -6.53
CA GLY A 35 -16.50 5.60 -6.44
C GLY A 35 -17.60 4.86 -5.67
N GLN A 36 -18.72 5.56 -5.45
CA GLN A 36 -19.93 4.95 -4.92
C GLN A 36 -20.85 4.57 -6.07
N PHE A 37 -21.41 3.38 -5.97
CA PHE A 37 -22.25 2.77 -7.00
C PHE A 37 -23.50 2.17 -6.40
N LYS A 38 -24.53 2.06 -7.24
CA LYS A 38 -25.70 1.25 -6.97
C LYS A 38 -25.74 0.09 -7.96
N VAL A 39 -25.75 -1.12 -7.45
CA VAL A 39 -26.10 -2.31 -8.23
C VAL A 39 -27.58 -2.54 -8.08
N ILE A 40 -28.27 -2.65 -9.18
CA ILE A 40 -29.72 -2.84 -9.25
C ILE A 40 -29.97 -4.19 -9.92
N GLY A 41 -30.70 -5.06 -9.22
CA GLY A 41 -31.21 -6.33 -9.75
C GLY A 41 -32.69 -6.25 -9.95
N ASN A 42 -33.16 -6.42 -11.19
CA ASN A 42 -34.60 -6.47 -11.55
C ASN A 42 -35.02 -7.88 -11.91
N LEU A 43 -36.26 -8.26 -11.57
CA LEU A 43 -36.83 -9.47 -12.10
C LEU A 43 -37.24 -9.24 -13.57
N LYS A 44 -36.74 -10.10 -14.47
CA LYS A 44 -37.01 -10.00 -15.91
C LYS A 44 -38.50 -9.99 -16.22
N GLY A 45 -38.95 -8.98 -16.95
CA GLY A 45 -40.38 -8.79 -17.28
C GLY A 45 -41.23 -8.23 -16.13
N LYS A 46 -40.64 -7.90 -14.98
CA LYS A 46 -41.31 -7.28 -13.82
C LYS A 46 -40.38 -6.24 -13.18
N PRO A 47 -40.13 -5.11 -13.85
CA PRO A 47 -39.16 -4.11 -13.40
C PRO A 47 -39.55 -3.43 -12.07
N GLU A 48 -40.80 -3.52 -11.66
CA GLU A 48 -41.27 -3.08 -10.33
C GLU A 48 -40.76 -3.96 -9.19
N ILE A 49 -40.30 -5.19 -9.49
CA ILE A 49 -39.68 -6.09 -8.52
C ILE A 49 -38.15 -5.92 -8.66
N GLN A 50 -37.60 -5.04 -7.85
CA GLN A 50 -36.18 -4.73 -7.85
C GLN A 50 -35.62 -4.66 -6.44
N ASP A 51 -34.30 -4.89 -6.32
CA ASP A 51 -33.53 -4.58 -5.13
C ASP A 51 -32.27 -3.81 -5.52
N THR A 52 -31.75 -3.00 -4.60
CA THR A 52 -30.61 -2.13 -4.85
C THR A 52 -29.59 -2.27 -3.72
N LEU A 53 -28.37 -2.63 -4.10
CA LEU A 53 -27.22 -2.63 -3.20
C LEU A 53 -26.38 -1.40 -3.47
N VAL A 54 -26.14 -0.60 -2.45
CA VAL A 54 -25.16 0.49 -2.49
C VAL A 54 -23.82 -0.04 -1.99
N PHE A 55 -22.77 0.16 -2.76
CA PHE A 55 -21.42 -0.18 -2.34
C PHE A 55 -20.43 0.95 -2.69
N LYS A 56 -19.36 1.02 -1.93
CA LYS A 56 -18.24 1.92 -2.18
C LYS A 56 -17.06 1.07 -2.69
N ALA A 57 -16.61 1.36 -3.91
CA ALA A 57 -15.32 0.88 -4.39
C ALA A 57 -14.28 1.95 -4.12
N THR A 58 -13.23 1.58 -3.46
CA THR A 58 -12.07 2.44 -3.21
C THR A 58 -10.94 1.98 -4.14
N SER A 59 -10.06 2.88 -4.52
CA SER A 59 -8.77 2.54 -5.12
C SER A 59 -7.79 2.14 -4.03
N SER A 60 -8.23 1.26 -3.12
CA SER A 60 -7.41 0.87 -1.99
C SER A 60 -6.35 -0.12 -2.39
N SER A 61 -5.16 0.13 -1.92
CA SER A 61 -4.06 -0.81 -1.93
C SER A 61 -3.76 -1.28 -0.52
N ILE A 62 -3.12 -2.43 -0.42
CA ILE A 62 -2.71 -3.01 0.85
C ILE A 62 -1.20 -3.12 0.84
N LEU A 63 -0.55 -2.51 1.81
CA LEU A 63 0.84 -2.75 2.11
C LEU A 63 0.88 -3.82 3.20
N VAL A 64 1.52 -4.96 2.90
CA VAL A 64 1.66 -6.08 3.85
C VAL A 64 3.11 -6.19 4.29
N ASP A 65 3.36 -6.06 5.58
CA ASP A 65 4.66 -6.31 6.19
C ASP A 65 4.65 -7.62 6.98
N GLU A 66 5.26 -8.63 6.41
CA GLU A 66 5.48 -9.93 7.07
C GLU A 66 6.76 -9.94 7.91
N LEU A 67 7.50 -8.81 7.98
CA LEU A 67 8.77 -8.67 8.71
C LEU A 67 9.85 -9.69 8.30
N ASN A 68 9.79 -10.21 7.09
CA ASN A 68 10.74 -11.20 6.59
C ASN A 68 12.15 -10.63 6.41
N ASP A 69 12.22 -9.37 6.00
CA ASP A 69 13.46 -8.65 5.74
C ASP A 69 13.39 -7.25 6.34
N LEU A 70 14.37 -6.88 7.16
CA LEU A 70 14.48 -5.54 7.75
C LEU A 70 15.38 -4.59 6.93
N GLU A 71 16.15 -5.12 5.97
CA GLU A 71 17.03 -4.31 5.13
C GLU A 71 16.32 -3.86 3.86
N ASN A 72 15.50 -4.76 3.27
CA ASN A 72 14.73 -4.50 2.07
C ASN A 72 13.22 -4.71 2.29
N GLY A 73 12.75 -4.47 3.52
CA GLY A 73 11.35 -4.61 3.87
C GLY A 73 10.47 -3.50 3.29
N VAL A 74 9.16 -3.66 3.44
CA VAL A 74 8.16 -2.70 2.93
C VAL A 74 8.03 -1.45 3.78
N ALA A 75 8.57 -1.45 5.01
CA ALA A 75 8.61 -0.25 5.82
C ALA A 75 9.69 0.73 5.31
N LEU A 76 9.40 2.01 5.46
CA LEU A 76 10.35 3.08 5.16
C LEU A 76 11.59 3.01 6.07
N SER A 77 11.41 2.61 7.33
CA SER A 77 12.50 2.43 8.28
C SER A 77 12.16 1.50 9.43
N TYR A 78 13.18 0.82 9.94
CA TYR A 78 13.17 0.02 11.15
C TYR A 78 14.26 0.55 12.09
N GLN A 79 13.86 1.22 13.16
CA GLN A 79 14.78 1.80 14.12
C GLN A 79 14.73 1.07 15.45
N ASP A 80 15.89 0.68 16.00
CA ASP A 80 16.03 0.00 17.28
C ASP A 80 15.13 -1.27 17.39
N ILE A 81 14.99 -1.99 16.29
CA ILE A 81 14.19 -3.22 16.14
C ILE A 81 15.13 -4.40 15.90
N ILE A 82 14.88 -5.49 16.60
CA ILE A 82 15.62 -6.74 16.39
C ILE A 82 14.67 -7.92 16.16
N LYS A 83 15.12 -8.89 15.37
CA LYS A 83 14.44 -10.16 15.16
C LYS A 83 14.51 -11.02 16.44
N VAL A 84 13.40 -11.69 16.75
CA VAL A 84 13.36 -12.70 17.82
C VAL A 84 13.37 -14.07 17.17
N ASP A 85 14.36 -14.87 17.53
CA ASP A 85 14.52 -16.22 16.97
C ASP A 85 14.01 -17.30 17.97
N ASN A 86 12.71 -17.26 18.22
CA ASN A 86 12.06 -18.24 19.09
C ASN A 86 10.61 -18.52 18.66
N SER A 87 10.46 -19.03 17.45
CA SER A 87 9.15 -19.29 16.83
C SER A 87 8.25 -20.24 17.65
N ALA A 88 8.82 -21.11 18.48
CA ALA A 88 8.04 -22.01 19.33
C ALA A 88 7.14 -21.25 20.32
N ASN A 89 7.53 -20.05 20.72
CA ASN A 89 6.74 -19.21 21.61
C ASN A 89 5.57 -18.50 20.91
N PHE A 90 5.61 -18.39 19.58
CA PHE A 90 4.74 -17.55 18.76
C PHE A 90 3.98 -18.38 17.72
N ASN A 91 3.56 -19.58 18.08
CA ASN A 91 2.80 -20.47 17.20
C ASN A 91 3.48 -20.75 15.85
N GLY A 92 4.81 -20.82 15.85
CA GLY A 92 5.62 -21.07 14.65
C GLY A 92 6.05 -19.82 13.89
N ASP A 93 5.60 -18.64 14.28
CA ASP A 93 6.00 -17.38 13.64
C ASP A 93 7.49 -17.10 13.88
N LYS A 94 8.24 -17.00 12.78
CA LYS A 94 9.70 -16.75 12.76
C LYS A 94 10.04 -15.28 12.53
N THR A 95 9.06 -14.44 12.31
CA THR A 95 9.26 -13.06 11.84
C THR A 95 9.04 -12.01 12.91
N VAL A 96 8.61 -12.39 14.11
CA VAL A 96 8.37 -11.44 15.21
C VAL A 96 9.58 -10.58 15.54
N LYS A 97 9.32 -9.33 15.87
CA LYS A 97 10.29 -8.29 16.17
C LYS A 97 9.98 -7.62 17.51
N ARG A 98 10.99 -7.19 18.20
CA ARG A 98 10.88 -6.42 19.43
C ARG A 98 11.83 -5.22 19.42
N SER A 99 11.66 -4.29 20.35
CA SER A 99 12.66 -3.25 20.58
C SER A 99 13.99 -3.86 20.98
N ASP A 100 15.09 -3.25 20.55
CA ASP A 100 16.42 -3.69 20.95
C ASP A 100 16.65 -3.42 22.45
N SER A 101 16.79 -4.49 23.22
CA SER A 101 17.05 -4.40 24.65
C SER A 101 18.40 -3.76 25.00
N ASN A 102 19.35 -3.71 24.05
CA ASN A 102 20.63 -3.03 24.22
C ASN A 102 20.50 -1.51 24.10
N ALA A 103 19.38 -1.03 23.60
CA ALA A 103 19.11 0.40 23.45
C ALA A 103 18.66 1.11 24.73
N ASN A 104 18.94 0.54 25.92
CA ASN A 104 18.63 1.14 27.23
C ASN A 104 17.18 1.61 27.42
N GLY A 105 16.22 0.80 27.01
CA GLY A 105 14.79 1.14 27.10
C GLY A 105 14.30 2.12 26.05
N LYS A 106 15.06 2.36 25.01
CA LYS A 106 14.58 3.09 23.83
C LYS A 106 13.48 2.32 23.15
N PRO A 107 12.46 3.02 22.64
CA PRO A 107 11.42 2.38 21.84
C PRO A 107 11.98 1.87 20.52
N GLY A 108 11.50 0.71 20.09
CA GLY A 108 11.64 0.28 18.71
C GLY A 108 10.57 0.95 17.85
N ILE A 109 10.95 1.49 16.70
CA ILE A 109 10.04 2.23 15.83
C ILE A 109 10.10 1.63 14.43
N ILE A 110 8.93 1.35 13.86
CA ILE A 110 8.75 0.94 12.47
C ILE A 110 7.88 2.00 11.81
N THR A 111 8.39 2.60 10.74
CA THR A 111 7.69 3.66 10.00
C THR A 111 7.35 3.16 8.60
N TYR A 112 6.10 3.33 8.22
CA TYR A 112 5.57 3.04 6.90
C TYR A 112 5.21 4.33 6.18
N GLN A 113 5.27 4.28 4.85
CA GLN A 113 4.82 5.37 3.99
C GLN A 113 3.86 4.83 2.95
N ALA A 114 2.69 5.44 2.86
CA ALA A 114 1.67 5.13 1.86
C ALA A 114 0.73 6.36 1.68
N ASN A 115 0.06 6.45 0.54
CA ASN A 115 -0.80 7.59 0.27
C ASN A 115 -2.15 7.45 0.98
N ASN A 116 -2.54 8.48 1.71
CA ASN A 116 -3.85 8.54 2.38
C ASN A 116 -4.20 7.26 3.14
N ILE A 117 -3.42 6.95 4.17
CA ILE A 117 -3.61 5.78 5.04
C ILE A 117 -4.92 5.95 5.80
N TYR A 118 -5.84 4.97 5.72
CA TYR A 118 -7.15 5.06 6.34
C TYR A 118 -7.50 3.91 7.28
N ASP A 119 -6.76 2.78 7.23
CA ASP A 119 -7.02 1.62 8.08
C ASP A 119 -5.76 0.77 8.23
N PHE A 120 -5.68 -0.05 9.28
CA PHE A 120 -4.62 -1.04 9.47
C PHE A 120 -5.10 -2.22 10.31
N GLU A 121 -4.39 -3.34 10.15
CA GLU A 121 -4.53 -4.51 11.00
C GLU A 121 -3.14 -5.07 11.31
N PHE A 122 -2.74 -5.03 12.57
CA PHE A 122 -1.44 -5.52 13.04
C PHE A 122 -1.59 -6.72 13.95
N SER A 123 -0.57 -7.56 13.95
CA SER A 123 -0.42 -8.69 14.86
C SER A 123 0.70 -8.44 15.87
N ALA A 124 0.46 -8.82 17.11
CA ALA A 124 1.45 -8.73 18.16
C ALA A 124 1.29 -9.87 19.18
N TYR A 125 2.32 -10.09 19.96
CA TYR A 125 2.29 -11.01 21.09
C TYR A 125 2.72 -10.30 22.36
N SER A 126 2.05 -10.60 23.49
CA SER A 126 2.45 -10.10 24.80
C SER A 126 2.31 -11.18 25.87
N LEU A 127 3.17 -11.13 26.87
CA LEU A 127 3.03 -11.94 28.08
C LEU A 127 1.95 -11.41 29.02
N ASN A 128 1.51 -10.19 28.78
CA ASN A 128 0.47 -9.52 29.54
C ASN A 128 -0.88 -9.66 28.85
N ASN A 129 -1.93 -9.83 29.64
CA ASN A 129 -3.32 -9.85 29.18
C ASN A 129 -3.96 -8.46 29.12
N ASN A 130 -3.17 -7.41 29.10
CA ASN A 130 -3.63 -6.01 29.13
C ASN A 130 -2.70 -5.11 28.28
N LEU A 131 -2.32 -5.57 27.09
CA LEU A 131 -1.46 -4.80 26.18
C LEU A 131 -2.08 -3.42 25.86
N ASP A 132 -3.40 -3.35 25.76
CA ASP A 132 -4.19 -2.13 25.55
C ASP A 132 -3.96 -1.04 26.61
N LYS A 133 -3.65 -1.43 27.84
CA LYS A 133 -3.45 -0.52 28.99
C LYS A 133 -1.99 -0.23 29.30
N SER A 134 -1.10 -0.94 28.65
CA SER A 134 0.34 -0.90 28.96
C SER A 134 1.04 0.34 28.43
N GLY A 135 0.53 0.94 27.34
CA GLY A 135 1.22 1.98 26.57
C GLY A 135 2.49 1.49 25.86
N ASN A 136 2.71 0.18 25.83
CA ASN A 136 3.92 -0.41 25.25
C ASN A 136 3.83 -0.66 23.73
N PHE A 137 2.64 -0.49 23.16
CA PHE A 137 2.38 -0.58 21.74
C PHE A 137 1.53 0.63 21.32
N VAL A 138 2.09 1.50 20.52
CA VAL A 138 1.45 2.76 20.09
C VAL A 138 1.48 2.83 18.58
N VAL A 139 0.37 3.24 17.98
CA VAL A 139 0.27 3.54 16.55
C VAL A 139 -0.01 5.02 16.38
N GLU A 140 0.71 5.65 15.47
CA GLU A 140 0.56 7.07 15.18
C GLU A 140 0.58 7.28 13.67
N VAL A 141 -0.08 8.35 13.21
CA VAL A 141 -0.10 8.77 11.81
C VAL A 141 0.44 10.18 11.65
N SER A 142 0.92 10.50 10.46
CA SER A 142 1.46 11.81 10.13
C SER A 142 1.24 12.14 8.66
N GLN A 143 1.02 13.42 8.35
CA GLN A 143 0.96 13.92 6.97
C GLN A 143 2.35 14.18 6.38
N ASN A 144 3.33 14.51 7.20
CA ASN A 144 4.66 15.01 6.78
C ASN A 144 5.86 14.23 7.35
N GLY A 145 5.62 13.23 8.21
CA GLY A 145 6.68 12.47 8.89
C GLY A 145 7.30 13.16 10.11
N ASP A 146 6.97 14.42 10.39
CA ASP A 146 7.54 15.21 11.49
C ASP A 146 6.59 15.33 12.68
N SER A 147 5.32 15.63 12.40
CA SER A 147 4.27 15.81 13.43
C SER A 147 3.36 14.59 13.47
N TRP A 148 3.25 13.95 14.62
CA TRP A 148 2.57 12.67 14.77
C TRP A 148 1.33 12.80 15.65
N SER A 149 0.26 12.15 15.23
CA SER A 149 -1.01 12.06 15.94
C SER A 149 -1.29 10.61 16.33
N PRO A 150 -1.58 10.32 17.61
CA PRO A 150 -1.89 8.96 18.03
C PRO A 150 -3.22 8.48 17.45
N VAL A 151 -3.27 7.21 17.06
CA VAL A 151 -4.48 6.52 16.63
C VAL A 151 -5.05 5.72 17.81
N GLU A 152 -6.33 5.90 18.09
CA GLU A 152 -7.01 5.07 19.09
C GLU A 152 -7.18 3.66 18.53
N CYS A 153 -6.58 2.67 19.20
CA CYS A 153 -6.55 1.28 18.77
C CYS A 153 -7.52 0.40 19.56
N GLU A 154 -8.12 -0.56 18.87
CA GLU A 154 -8.76 -1.72 19.46
C GLU A 154 -7.75 -2.87 19.53
N PHE A 155 -7.62 -3.49 20.72
CA PHE A 155 -6.74 -4.62 20.96
C PHE A 155 -7.59 -5.87 21.19
N ILE A 156 -7.65 -6.75 20.21
CA ILE A 156 -8.40 -7.99 20.25
C ILE A 156 -7.46 -9.10 20.73
N GLN A 157 -7.65 -9.52 21.99
CA GLN A 157 -6.83 -10.57 22.59
C GLN A 157 -7.32 -11.96 22.20
N GLY A 158 -6.41 -12.79 21.70
CA GLY A 158 -6.66 -14.20 21.47
C GLY A 158 -6.40 -15.08 22.70
N SER A 159 -6.63 -16.38 22.56
CA SER A 159 -6.39 -17.36 23.62
C SER A 159 -4.91 -17.46 23.93
N LYS A 160 -4.60 -17.65 25.22
CA LYS A 160 -3.23 -17.83 25.70
C LYS A 160 -2.59 -19.06 25.07
N LEU A 161 -1.42 -18.89 24.48
CA LEU A 161 -0.63 -19.98 23.93
C LEU A 161 -0.02 -20.86 25.04
N SER A 162 0.34 -22.08 24.70
CA SER A 162 1.05 -23.01 25.63
C SER A 162 2.38 -22.43 26.10
N SER A 163 3.00 -21.56 25.32
CA SER A 163 4.21 -20.81 25.65
C SER A 163 4.01 -19.71 26.70
N GLY A 164 2.75 -19.38 27.02
CA GLY A 164 2.40 -18.32 27.96
C GLY A 164 2.11 -16.97 27.34
N TRP A 165 2.33 -16.81 26.05
CA TRP A 165 2.04 -15.58 25.31
C TRP A 165 0.57 -15.48 24.92
N TYR A 166 0.08 -14.24 24.81
CA TYR A 166 -1.23 -13.91 24.24
C TYR A 166 -1.03 -13.29 22.87
N PRO A 167 -1.64 -13.82 21.80
CA PRO A 167 -1.70 -13.16 20.52
C PRO A 167 -2.70 -12.01 20.58
N TYR A 168 -2.40 -10.92 19.89
CA TYR A 168 -3.26 -9.77 19.73
C TYR A 168 -3.42 -9.42 18.26
N THR A 169 -4.64 -9.07 17.88
CA THR A 169 -4.92 -8.30 16.64
C THR A 169 -5.20 -6.87 17.06
N ILE A 170 -4.55 -5.92 16.41
CA ILE A 170 -4.61 -4.50 16.73
C ILE A 170 -5.12 -3.76 15.50
N LYS A 171 -6.22 -3.03 15.65
CA LYS A 171 -6.87 -2.25 14.58
C LYS A 171 -7.12 -0.83 15.05
N ASN A 172 -7.33 0.10 14.11
CA ASN A 172 -7.92 1.39 14.45
C ASN A 172 -9.35 1.18 14.94
N LYS A 173 -9.70 1.86 16.03
CA LYS A 173 -11.02 1.76 16.68
C LYS A 173 -12.09 2.49 15.89
N ALA A 174 -11.70 3.53 15.17
CA ALA A 174 -12.53 4.30 14.26
C ALA A 174 -11.77 4.53 12.95
N GLU A 175 -12.49 4.78 11.87
CA GLU A 175 -11.89 5.13 10.59
C GLU A 175 -10.89 6.28 10.76
N ILE A 176 -9.66 6.10 10.28
CA ILE A 176 -8.69 7.18 10.17
C ILE A 176 -9.25 8.12 9.10
N LYS A 177 -9.58 9.36 9.47
CA LYS A 177 -10.20 10.32 8.57
C LYS A 177 -9.33 10.56 7.35
N ASP A 178 -9.97 10.91 6.24
CA ASP A 178 -9.33 11.31 4.98
C ASP A 178 -8.64 12.69 5.14
N ASP A 179 -7.61 12.72 5.99
CA ASP A 179 -6.83 13.91 6.31
C ASP A 179 -5.48 13.91 5.56
N GLY A 180 -5.29 13.00 4.58
CA GLY A 180 -4.08 12.92 3.77
C GLY A 180 -2.86 12.39 4.54
N TYR A 181 -3.05 11.47 5.48
CA TYR A 181 -1.95 10.85 6.21
C TYR A 181 -1.09 9.99 5.28
N GLN A 182 0.18 10.33 5.16
CA GLN A 182 1.15 9.65 4.32
C GLN A 182 2.08 8.72 5.10
N TYR A 183 2.10 8.85 6.41
CA TYR A 183 2.98 8.06 7.27
C TYR A 183 2.20 7.41 8.40
N LEU A 184 2.58 6.19 8.72
CA LEU A 184 2.14 5.47 9.91
C LEU A 184 3.36 4.91 10.61
N ARG A 185 3.43 5.03 11.93
CA ARG A 185 4.46 4.37 12.71
C ARG A 185 3.89 3.51 13.82
N VAL A 186 4.56 2.39 14.04
CA VAL A 186 4.35 1.51 15.19
C VAL A 186 5.52 1.70 16.14
N THR A 187 5.22 2.07 17.38
CA THR A 187 6.20 2.21 18.45
C THR A 187 6.03 1.11 19.47
N ILE A 188 7.09 0.35 19.71
CA ILE A 188 7.12 -0.76 20.66
C ILE A 188 8.08 -0.38 21.78
N THR A 189 7.59 -0.34 23.02
CA THR A 189 8.41 -0.03 24.19
C THR A 189 8.45 -1.20 25.13
N SER A 190 9.62 -1.77 25.33
CA SER A 190 9.84 -2.81 26.36
C SER A 190 9.95 -2.15 27.72
N LYS A 191 9.15 -2.59 28.67
CA LYS A 191 9.14 -2.02 30.02
C LYS A 191 10.45 -2.30 30.76
N SER A 192 11.13 -1.24 31.17
CA SER A 192 12.33 -1.33 32.02
C SER A 192 12.06 -2.17 33.28
N GLY A 193 12.91 -3.15 33.52
CA GLY A 193 12.89 -3.98 34.72
C GLY A 193 12.04 -5.24 34.66
N TYR A 194 11.23 -5.44 33.65
CA TYR A 194 10.40 -6.63 33.48
C TYR A 194 10.42 -7.11 32.02
N LYS A 195 11.21 -8.16 31.75
CA LYS A 195 11.25 -8.84 30.45
C LYS A 195 11.37 -7.88 29.26
N THR A 196 12.56 -7.45 28.96
CA THR A 196 12.95 -6.55 27.87
C THR A 196 12.52 -6.97 26.45
N TYR A 197 11.72 -8.03 26.33
CA TYR A 197 11.26 -8.63 25.08
C TYR A 197 9.73 -8.63 24.90
N ASP A 198 8.99 -7.89 25.73
CA ASP A 198 7.53 -7.79 25.67
C ASP A 198 7.12 -6.32 25.42
N PRO A 199 6.31 -6.00 24.41
CA PRO A 199 5.65 -6.89 23.44
C PRO A 199 6.50 -7.26 22.23
N GLN A 200 6.01 -8.22 21.43
CA GLN A 200 6.56 -8.63 20.15
C GLN A 200 5.61 -8.17 19.03
N TYR A 201 6.12 -7.52 18.00
CA TYR A 201 5.36 -7.15 16.81
C TYR A 201 5.51 -8.23 15.73
N ALA A 202 4.43 -8.63 15.11
CA ALA A 202 4.39 -9.70 14.13
C ALA A 202 3.92 -9.23 12.74
N GLY A 203 4.04 -7.92 12.47
CA GLY A 203 3.68 -7.36 11.18
C GLY A 203 2.17 -7.15 11.01
N GLY A 204 1.75 -6.98 9.77
CA GLY A 204 0.35 -6.81 9.43
C GLY A 204 0.13 -6.06 8.12
N SER A 205 -1.04 -5.47 8.00
CA SER A 205 -1.51 -4.81 6.80
C SER A 205 -1.87 -3.35 7.06
N ILE A 206 -1.54 -2.49 6.11
CA ILE A 206 -1.93 -1.08 6.09
C ILE A 206 -2.74 -0.84 4.82
N TYR A 207 -3.90 -0.26 4.96
CA TYR A 207 -4.82 0.04 3.88
C TYR A 207 -4.72 1.52 3.53
N TYR A 208 -4.52 1.82 2.24
CA TYR A 208 -4.30 3.17 1.76
C TYR A 208 -4.93 3.39 0.39
N ASP A 209 -5.15 4.63 0.00
CA ASP A 209 -5.64 4.96 -1.32
C ASP A 209 -4.50 4.83 -2.35
N TYR A 210 -4.71 3.97 -3.34
CA TYR A 210 -3.79 3.91 -4.47
C TYR A 210 -3.88 5.21 -5.27
N GLN A 211 -2.73 5.82 -5.50
CA GLN A 211 -2.62 6.97 -6.39
C GLN A 211 -1.70 6.59 -7.54
N GLY A 212 -2.31 6.40 -8.71
CA GLY A 212 -1.58 6.15 -9.95
C GLY A 212 -0.69 7.33 -10.35
N ALA A 213 0.21 7.10 -11.30
CA ALA A 213 1.06 8.13 -11.87
C ALA A 213 0.22 9.26 -12.46
N SER A 214 0.45 10.51 -12.05
CA SER A 214 -0.19 11.72 -12.59
C SER A 214 0.75 12.50 -13.48
N GLN A 215 2.07 12.35 -13.31
CA GLN A 215 3.11 13.06 -14.05
C GLN A 215 4.39 12.21 -14.11
N ILE A 216 5.17 12.39 -15.15
CA ILE A 216 6.53 11.86 -15.28
C ILE A 216 7.45 13.01 -15.64
N ASP A 217 8.46 13.23 -14.81
CA ASP A 217 9.53 14.18 -15.10
C ASP A 217 10.74 13.42 -15.63
N ILE A 218 11.12 13.72 -16.89
CA ILE A 218 12.28 13.11 -17.54
C ILE A 218 13.47 14.07 -17.41
N GLN A 219 14.58 13.54 -16.91
CA GLN A 219 15.82 14.28 -16.71
C GLN A 219 16.95 13.64 -17.51
N SER A 220 17.78 14.49 -18.15
CA SER A 220 19.06 14.09 -18.73
C SER A 220 20.10 15.19 -18.49
N HIS A 221 21.38 14.80 -18.49
CA HIS A 221 22.48 15.78 -18.28
C HIS A 221 22.84 16.56 -19.53
N ASN A 222 22.45 16.08 -20.72
CA ASN A 222 22.75 16.69 -22.01
C ASN A 222 21.57 16.55 -22.96
N GLU A 223 21.43 17.50 -23.86
CA GLU A 223 20.47 17.50 -24.96
C GLU A 223 21.07 16.96 -26.26
N PHE A 224 22.40 16.77 -26.31
CA PHE A 224 23.16 16.35 -27.49
C PHE A 224 24.10 15.22 -27.15
N ILE A 225 24.18 14.23 -28.06
CA ILE A 225 25.18 13.16 -28.01
C ILE A 225 25.77 12.91 -29.41
N VAL A 226 26.99 12.44 -29.47
CA VAL A 226 27.65 12.07 -30.73
C VAL A 226 27.28 10.62 -31.09
N LYS A 227 27.23 10.32 -32.40
CA LYS A 227 27.02 8.96 -32.88
C LYS A 227 27.91 7.96 -32.17
N GLY A 228 27.33 6.89 -31.65
CA GLY A 228 27.99 5.82 -30.89
C GLY A 228 28.17 6.11 -29.40
N GLN A 229 27.82 7.31 -28.92
CA GLN A 229 27.82 7.61 -27.49
C GLN A 229 26.47 7.24 -26.86
N GLU A 230 26.48 7.14 -25.53
CA GLU A 230 25.34 6.84 -24.68
C GLU A 230 24.99 8.04 -23.82
N LEU A 231 23.68 8.20 -23.55
CA LEU A 231 23.15 9.22 -22.66
C LEU A 231 22.13 8.59 -21.71
N GLN A 232 22.35 8.73 -20.41
CA GLN A 232 21.45 8.27 -19.39
C GLN A 232 20.28 9.22 -19.20
N PHE A 233 19.06 8.72 -19.35
CA PHE A 233 17.81 9.35 -18.92
C PHE A 233 17.36 8.78 -17.58
N LYS A 234 16.80 9.64 -16.74
CA LYS A 234 16.10 9.27 -15.52
C LYS A 234 14.67 9.74 -15.61
N ALA A 235 13.75 8.99 -15.05
CA ALA A 235 12.36 9.38 -14.90
C ALA A 235 12.02 9.41 -13.41
N GLU A 236 11.31 10.44 -13.02
CA GLU A 236 10.67 10.54 -11.71
C GLU A 236 9.15 10.54 -11.93
N VAL A 237 8.47 9.57 -11.34
CA VAL A 237 7.02 9.45 -11.44
C VAL A 237 6.39 10.16 -10.25
N LEU A 238 5.43 11.03 -10.50
CA LEU A 238 4.72 11.76 -9.46
C LEU A 238 3.27 11.29 -9.32
N PRO A 239 2.75 11.25 -8.10
CA PRO A 239 3.46 11.48 -6.83
C PRO A 239 4.52 10.41 -6.57
N SER A 240 5.51 10.70 -5.74
CA SER A 240 6.65 9.80 -5.45
C SER A 240 6.26 8.44 -4.90
N ILE A 241 5.03 8.33 -4.40
CA ILE A 241 4.39 7.11 -3.89
C ILE A 241 3.81 6.22 -4.99
N ALA A 242 3.62 6.75 -6.22
CA ALA A 242 3.23 5.94 -7.37
C ALA A 242 4.39 5.01 -7.77
N SER A 243 4.07 3.94 -8.52
CA SER A 243 5.11 3.06 -9.09
C SER A 243 6.14 3.88 -9.86
N GLN A 244 7.41 3.73 -9.50
CA GLN A 244 8.52 4.39 -10.19
C GLN A 244 8.97 3.62 -11.44
N GLU A 245 8.31 2.50 -11.76
CA GLU A 245 8.62 1.74 -12.97
C GLU A 245 8.12 2.44 -14.21
N VAL A 246 9.03 2.61 -15.17
CA VAL A 246 8.74 3.19 -16.48
C VAL A 246 9.16 2.28 -17.61
N SER A 247 8.49 2.40 -18.74
CA SER A 247 8.95 1.86 -20.01
C SER A 247 9.44 3.00 -20.90
N TRP A 248 10.55 2.77 -21.59
CA TRP A 248 11.19 3.75 -22.45
C TRP A 248 10.95 3.45 -23.92
N LYS A 249 10.75 4.50 -24.72
CA LYS A 249 10.72 4.44 -26.19
C LYS A 249 11.47 5.62 -26.76
N VAL A 250 12.04 5.44 -27.97
CA VAL A 250 12.58 6.52 -28.77
C VAL A 250 11.80 6.58 -30.09
N LEU A 251 11.36 7.76 -30.45
CA LEU A 251 10.53 8.04 -31.63
C LEU A 251 11.14 9.15 -32.47
N SER A 252 10.72 9.25 -33.75
CA SER A 252 10.97 10.45 -34.56
C SER A 252 10.17 11.65 -34.02
N LEU A 253 10.45 12.85 -34.52
CA LEU A 253 9.69 14.06 -34.19
C LEU A 253 8.18 13.95 -34.52
N GLU A 254 7.83 13.06 -35.48
CA GLU A 254 6.44 12.81 -35.87
C GLU A 254 5.79 11.70 -35.04
N GLY A 255 6.47 11.22 -33.97
CA GLY A 255 5.94 10.17 -33.06
C GLY A 255 5.98 8.75 -33.64
N LYS A 256 6.77 8.49 -34.70
CA LYS A 256 6.91 7.17 -35.32
C LYS A 256 8.17 6.45 -34.85
N PRO A 257 8.23 5.11 -34.96
CA PRO A 257 9.48 4.36 -34.71
C PRO A 257 10.63 4.93 -35.55
N THR A 258 11.83 4.97 -34.99
CA THR A 258 13.04 5.51 -35.64
C THR A 258 14.23 4.57 -35.46
N GLU A 259 15.15 4.59 -36.41
CA GLU A 259 16.44 3.89 -36.35
C GLU A 259 17.61 4.81 -35.97
N LEU A 260 17.34 6.10 -35.72
CA LEU A 260 18.36 7.10 -35.38
C LEU A 260 19.00 6.84 -34.02
N ALA A 261 18.26 6.25 -33.10
CA ALA A 261 18.74 5.88 -31.78
C ALA A 261 17.97 4.67 -31.24
N THR A 262 18.51 4.05 -30.19
CA THR A 262 17.82 3.03 -29.36
C THR A 262 17.88 3.43 -27.89
N ILE A 263 16.90 2.99 -27.11
CA ILE A 263 16.91 3.20 -25.66
C ILE A 263 16.72 1.84 -24.95
N SER A 264 17.51 1.62 -23.90
CA SER A 264 17.40 0.41 -23.08
C SER A 264 16.25 0.52 -22.07
N PRO A 265 15.80 -0.61 -21.46
CA PRO A 265 14.84 -0.57 -20.34
C PRO A 265 15.31 0.30 -19.17
N ASP A 266 16.62 0.45 -18.98
CA ASP A 266 17.23 1.27 -17.91
C ASP A 266 17.37 2.75 -18.30
N GLY A 267 16.83 3.17 -19.45
CA GLY A 267 16.85 4.56 -19.90
C GLY A 267 18.18 5.00 -20.52
N ILE A 268 19.01 4.09 -21.02
CA ILE A 268 20.26 4.42 -21.73
C ILE A 268 19.97 4.56 -23.21
N LEU A 269 20.05 5.80 -23.73
CA LEU A 269 19.93 6.12 -25.14
C LEU A 269 21.27 5.96 -25.85
N THR A 270 21.32 5.23 -26.96
CA THR A 270 22.49 5.10 -27.83
C THR A 270 22.21 5.71 -29.18
N ALA A 271 23.00 6.71 -29.59
CA ALA A 271 22.87 7.37 -30.91
C ALA A 271 23.46 6.50 -32.01
N LYS A 272 22.67 6.21 -33.06
CA LYS A 272 23.07 5.38 -34.22
C LYS A 272 23.34 6.19 -35.47
N ALA A 273 22.61 7.30 -35.64
CA ALA A 273 22.77 8.17 -36.80
C ALA A 273 22.51 9.64 -36.39
N LYS A 274 22.88 10.57 -37.30
CA LYS A 274 22.61 11.99 -37.13
C LYS A 274 21.10 12.24 -37.33
N GLY A 275 20.50 12.98 -36.42
CA GLY A 275 19.08 13.40 -36.49
C GLY A 275 18.57 13.79 -35.11
N GLU A 276 17.29 14.06 -35.04
CA GLU A 276 16.58 14.42 -33.82
C GLU A 276 15.57 13.32 -33.46
N VAL A 277 15.44 13.06 -32.18
CA VAL A 277 14.54 12.03 -31.66
C VAL A 277 13.81 12.54 -30.41
N VAL A 278 12.66 11.93 -30.14
CA VAL A 278 11.90 12.15 -28.90
C VAL A 278 12.06 10.92 -28.00
N VAL A 279 12.48 11.14 -26.77
CA VAL A 279 12.49 10.10 -25.74
C VAL A 279 11.18 10.15 -24.98
N VAL A 280 10.52 9.01 -24.85
CA VAL A 280 9.23 8.86 -24.18
C VAL A 280 9.38 7.89 -23.03
N ALA A 281 8.98 8.32 -21.84
CA ALA A 281 8.78 7.44 -20.68
C ALA A 281 7.27 7.24 -20.45
N THR A 282 6.88 6.02 -20.17
CA THR A 282 5.49 5.68 -19.81
C THR A 282 5.51 4.94 -18.48
N ALA A 283 4.79 5.44 -17.47
CA ALA A 283 4.65 4.76 -16.20
C ALA A 283 4.00 3.39 -16.40
N LYS A 284 4.50 2.40 -15.67
CA LYS A 284 3.88 1.08 -15.58
C LYS A 284 2.99 1.09 -14.34
N ASP A 285 1.82 1.68 -14.46
CA ASP A 285 0.76 1.48 -13.48
C ASP A 285 0.23 0.05 -13.64
N THR A 286 0.41 -0.75 -12.63
CA THR A 286 -0.16 -2.10 -12.56
C THR A 286 -1.42 -2.08 -11.72
#